data_f077cc368eac2a375ed54aaa9e91961b
#
_entry.id   f077cc368eac2a375ed54aaa9e91961b
#
_cell.length_a   1.000
_cell.length_b   1.000
_cell.length_c   1.000
_cell.angle_alpha   90.00
_cell.angle_beta   90.00
_cell.angle_gamma   90.00
#
_symmetry.space_group_name_H-M   'P 1'
#
loop_
_entity.id
_entity.type
_entity.pdbx_description
1 polymer ?
#
loop_
_entity_poly.entity_id
_entity_poly.type
_entity_poly.pdbx_seq_one_letter_code
_entity_poly.pdbx_strand_id
1 'polypeptide(L)'
;NLQRTPAQIDLHINAAQSNWREVEPAIFGTLLERALDPTERHALGAHYTPRAYVERLVLPTVIEPLRADWANAQAAALVLAHEAAALEGKAAQAKLAEARAEVKKFHHQLCTTRVLDPACGSANFLYVTLEHLKRLEGEVVNQLEELGHTQDQLGFEGETVTLQQLRGIELNERAAALAELVLWIGYLQWHIRTRGNAAVAEPVVHNYGNIECRDAVLAWDAQELAYDDAGQLLSRWDGRTFKTHPVT
;
A
#
# COMPACT_ATOMS: atom_id res chain seq x y z
N ASN A 1 -27.78 12.27 -11.41
CA ASN A 1 -28.23 12.81 -10.11
C ASN A 1 -29.15 11.78 -9.42
N LEU A 2 -28.55 10.93 -8.57
CA LEU A 2 -29.30 10.07 -7.68
C LEU A 2 -29.92 10.95 -6.58
N GLN A 3 -31.23 11.14 -6.61
CA GLN A 3 -31.95 11.78 -5.51
C GLN A 3 -31.94 10.81 -4.31
N ARG A 4 -31.28 11.20 -3.23
CA ARG A 4 -31.22 10.44 -1.98
C ARG A 4 -32.48 10.72 -1.15
N THR A 5 -33.01 9.68 -0.52
CA THR A 5 -34.12 9.84 0.43
C THR A 5 -33.62 10.48 1.74
N PRO A 6 -34.47 11.14 2.53
CA PRO A 6 -34.09 11.69 3.84
C PRO A 6 -33.42 10.65 4.75
N ALA A 7 -33.93 9.43 4.81
CA ALA A 7 -33.35 8.34 5.59
C ALA A 7 -31.92 7.95 5.12
N GLN A 8 -31.66 8.01 3.82
CA GLN A 8 -30.30 7.79 3.28
C GLN A 8 -29.35 8.94 3.64
N ILE A 9 -29.86 10.18 3.69
CA ILE A 9 -29.08 11.34 4.12
C ILE A 9 -28.73 11.20 5.61
N ASP A 10 -29.66 10.81 6.46
CA ASP A 10 -29.43 10.60 7.90
C ASP A 10 -28.39 9.50 8.14
N LEU A 11 -28.41 8.41 7.37
CA LEU A 11 -27.35 7.38 7.42
C LEU A 11 -25.98 7.92 7.08
N HIS A 12 -25.86 8.81 6.08
CA HIS A 12 -24.58 9.43 5.73
C HIS A 12 -24.09 10.38 6.83
N ILE A 13 -25.01 11.15 7.45
CA ILE A 13 -24.67 12.05 8.56
C ILE A 13 -24.14 11.22 9.74
N ASN A 14 -24.84 10.14 10.11
CA ASN A 14 -24.42 9.24 11.19
C ASN A 14 -23.06 8.60 10.89
N ALA A 15 -22.85 8.14 9.66
CA ALA A 15 -21.55 7.61 9.23
C ALA A 15 -20.44 8.67 9.33
N ALA A 16 -20.70 9.91 8.89
CA ALA A 16 -19.72 11.00 8.97
C ALA A 16 -19.36 11.40 10.41
N GLN A 17 -20.27 11.19 11.36
CA GLN A 17 -20.05 11.46 12.78
C GLN A 17 -19.34 10.33 13.53
N SER A 18 -19.21 9.16 12.91
CA SER A 18 -18.55 8.00 13.50
C SER A 18 -17.03 8.21 13.60
N ASN A 19 -16.41 7.59 14.60
CA ASN A 19 -14.94 7.64 14.75
C ASN A 19 -14.27 6.65 13.81
N TRP A 20 -13.70 7.14 12.72
CA TRP A 20 -13.01 6.35 11.70
C TRP A 20 -11.51 6.12 11.98
N ARG A 21 -10.97 6.67 13.08
CA ARG A 21 -9.52 6.61 13.38
C ARG A 21 -9.03 5.20 13.65
N GLU A 22 -9.88 4.36 14.25
CA GLU A 22 -9.56 2.99 14.65
C GLU A 22 -10.09 1.95 13.65
N VAL A 23 -10.76 2.39 12.60
CA VAL A 23 -11.34 1.47 11.61
C VAL A 23 -10.23 0.92 10.71
N GLU A 24 -10.13 -0.40 10.64
CA GLU A 24 -9.19 -1.06 9.72
C GLU A 24 -9.60 -0.78 8.26
N PRO A 25 -8.74 -0.16 7.43
CA PRO A 25 -9.10 0.21 6.06
C PRO A 25 -9.56 -0.95 5.19
N ALA A 26 -9.09 -2.16 5.46
CA ALA A 26 -9.51 -3.37 4.76
C ALA A 26 -11.03 -3.66 4.83
N ILE A 27 -11.75 -3.05 5.79
CA ILE A 27 -13.23 -3.16 5.86
C ILE A 27 -13.92 -2.62 4.61
N PHE A 28 -13.32 -1.62 3.94
CA PHE A 28 -13.87 -1.09 2.70
C PHE A 28 -13.91 -2.13 1.58
N GLY A 29 -12.92 -3.03 1.53
CA GLY A 29 -12.94 -4.19 0.62
C GLY A 29 -14.11 -5.11 0.89
N THR A 30 -14.39 -5.40 2.17
CA THR A 30 -15.55 -6.21 2.58
C THR A 30 -16.88 -5.51 2.23
N LEU A 31 -16.95 -4.19 2.37
CA LEU A 31 -18.16 -3.42 2.00
C LEU A 31 -18.39 -3.45 0.48
N LEU A 32 -17.33 -3.31 -0.32
CA LEU A 32 -17.42 -3.46 -1.78
C LEU A 32 -17.91 -4.85 -2.16
N GLU A 33 -17.31 -5.90 -1.59
CA GLU A 33 -17.72 -7.28 -1.85
C GLU A 33 -19.22 -7.51 -1.57
N ARG A 34 -19.70 -6.98 -0.46
CA ARG A 34 -21.15 -7.09 -0.08
C ARG A 34 -22.05 -6.25 -0.96
N ALA A 35 -21.55 -5.16 -1.54
CA ALA A 35 -22.32 -4.29 -2.42
C ALA A 35 -22.44 -4.84 -3.85
N LEU A 36 -21.58 -5.80 -4.24
CA LEU A 36 -21.66 -6.45 -5.54
C LEU A 36 -22.79 -7.50 -5.58
N ASP A 37 -23.42 -7.62 -6.74
CA ASP A 37 -24.32 -8.76 -6.99
C ASP A 37 -23.56 -10.08 -6.79
N PRO A 38 -24.19 -11.13 -6.22
CA PRO A 38 -23.54 -12.41 -5.99
C PRO A 38 -22.92 -13.03 -7.25
N THR A 39 -23.53 -12.83 -8.41
CA THR A 39 -23.04 -13.30 -9.70
C THR A 39 -21.81 -12.50 -10.17
N GLU A 40 -21.85 -11.18 -10.05
CA GLU A 40 -20.72 -10.32 -10.34
C GLU A 40 -19.54 -10.60 -9.41
N ARG A 41 -19.80 -10.75 -8.12
CA ARG A 41 -18.79 -11.09 -7.11
C ARG A 41 -18.06 -12.39 -7.45
N HIS A 42 -18.81 -13.44 -7.82
CA HIS A 42 -18.25 -14.71 -8.19
C HIS A 42 -17.45 -14.64 -9.51
N ALA A 43 -17.95 -13.87 -10.48
CA ALA A 43 -17.30 -13.66 -11.77
C ALA A 43 -15.98 -12.89 -11.63
N LEU A 44 -15.91 -11.91 -10.72
CA LEU A 44 -14.72 -11.09 -10.45
C LEU A 44 -13.75 -11.78 -9.46
N GLY A 45 -14.11 -12.90 -8.85
CA GLY A 45 -13.31 -13.49 -7.78
C GLY A 45 -13.16 -12.56 -6.56
N ALA A 46 -14.09 -11.62 -6.39
CA ALA A 46 -14.02 -10.59 -5.35
C ALA A 46 -14.37 -11.18 -3.99
N HIS A 47 -13.37 -11.79 -3.35
CA HIS A 47 -13.46 -12.34 -2.02
C HIS A 47 -12.45 -11.63 -1.11
N TYR A 48 -12.95 -11.08 0.00
CA TYR A 48 -12.07 -10.53 1.03
C TYR A 48 -11.18 -11.64 1.61
N THR A 49 -9.88 -11.41 1.55
CA THR A 49 -8.91 -12.32 2.14
C THR A 49 -8.61 -11.89 3.58
N PRO A 50 -8.91 -12.73 4.60
CA PRO A 50 -8.61 -12.40 5.99
C PRO A 50 -7.12 -12.12 6.20
N ARG A 51 -6.80 -11.15 7.06
CA ARG A 51 -5.44 -10.67 7.34
C ARG A 51 -4.43 -11.82 7.57
N ALA A 52 -4.81 -12.84 8.33
CA ALA A 52 -3.94 -13.98 8.61
C ALA A 52 -3.47 -14.73 7.35
N TYR A 53 -4.28 -14.76 6.29
CA TYR A 53 -3.88 -15.34 5.00
C TYR A 53 -3.03 -14.38 4.18
N VAL A 54 -3.33 -13.08 4.24
CA VAL A 54 -2.51 -12.04 3.61
C VAL A 54 -1.09 -12.09 4.16
N GLU A 55 -0.93 -12.16 5.48
CA GLU A 55 0.36 -12.22 6.16
C GLU A 55 1.15 -13.49 5.81
N ARG A 56 0.50 -14.63 5.56
CA ARG A 56 1.17 -15.86 5.09
C ARG A 56 1.91 -15.68 3.75
N LEU A 57 1.49 -14.73 2.93
CA LEU A 57 2.18 -14.40 1.69
C LEU A 57 3.14 -13.23 1.87
N VAL A 58 2.68 -12.13 2.47
CA VAL A 58 3.45 -10.89 2.62
C VAL A 58 4.71 -11.08 3.47
N LEU A 59 4.59 -11.82 4.58
CA LEU A 59 5.73 -12.02 5.48
C LEU A 59 6.91 -12.71 4.78
N PRO A 60 6.77 -13.94 4.23
CA PRO A 60 7.92 -14.64 3.66
C PRO A 60 8.43 -14.02 2.35
N THR A 61 7.58 -13.32 1.60
CA THR A 61 7.98 -12.81 0.28
C THR A 61 8.56 -11.39 0.31
N VAL A 62 8.13 -10.55 1.25
CA VAL A 62 8.56 -9.15 1.32
C VAL A 62 9.25 -8.84 2.64
N ILE A 63 8.64 -9.22 3.76
CA ILE A 63 9.08 -8.71 5.06
C ILE A 63 10.27 -9.48 5.63
N GLU A 64 10.27 -10.81 5.57
CA GLU A 64 11.38 -11.62 6.10
C GLU A 64 12.71 -11.35 5.39
N PRO A 65 12.78 -11.23 4.05
CA PRO A 65 14.01 -10.81 3.38
C PRO A 65 14.53 -9.45 3.86
N LEU A 66 13.65 -8.46 3.97
CA LEU A 66 14.01 -7.13 4.47
C LEU A 66 14.46 -7.16 5.93
N ARG A 67 13.82 -8.00 6.77
CA ARG A 67 14.23 -8.17 8.17
C ARG A 67 15.59 -8.86 8.30
N ALA A 68 15.93 -9.79 7.40
CA ALA A 68 17.26 -10.40 7.37
C ALA A 68 18.33 -9.36 7.02
N ASP A 69 18.07 -8.52 6.02
CA ASP A 69 18.97 -7.42 5.65
C ASP A 69 19.08 -6.39 6.78
N TRP A 70 17.97 -6.08 7.46
CA TRP A 70 17.95 -5.21 8.63
C TRP A 70 18.80 -5.75 9.77
N ALA A 71 18.69 -7.03 10.08
CA ALA A 71 19.50 -7.67 11.13
C ALA A 71 21.00 -7.57 10.82
N ASN A 72 21.38 -7.72 9.56
CA ASN A 72 22.77 -7.55 9.14
C ASN A 72 23.25 -6.09 9.31
N ALA A 73 22.42 -5.10 8.91
CA ALA A 73 22.76 -3.69 9.07
C ALA A 73 22.87 -3.30 10.56
N GLN A 74 21.96 -3.81 11.41
CA GLN A 74 22.02 -3.60 12.87
C GLN A 74 23.30 -4.20 13.48
N ALA A 75 23.66 -5.42 13.11
CA ALA A 75 24.86 -6.06 13.60
C ALA A 75 26.13 -5.26 13.21
N ALA A 76 26.22 -4.82 11.96
CA ALA A 76 27.33 -3.99 11.49
C ALA A 76 27.39 -2.64 12.24
N ALA A 77 26.26 -1.96 12.39
CA ALA A 77 26.18 -0.71 13.12
C ALA A 77 26.54 -0.85 14.60
N LEU A 78 26.14 -1.96 15.26
CA LEU A 78 26.46 -2.24 16.65
C LEU A 78 27.96 -2.45 16.86
N VAL A 79 28.64 -3.20 15.97
CA VAL A 79 30.10 -3.40 16.00
C VAL A 79 30.81 -2.05 15.91
N LEU A 80 30.43 -1.21 14.94
CA LEU A 80 31.02 0.12 14.74
C LEU A 80 30.75 1.05 15.95
N ALA A 81 29.56 1.00 16.52
CA ALA A 81 29.24 1.77 17.73
C ALA A 81 30.06 1.32 18.94
N HIS A 82 30.31 0.01 19.09
CA HIS A 82 31.17 -0.52 20.15
C HIS A 82 32.64 -0.11 19.94
N GLU A 83 33.15 -0.14 18.71
CA GLU A 83 34.46 0.39 18.37
C GLU A 83 34.58 1.90 18.69
N ALA A 84 33.51 2.68 18.40
CA ALA A 84 33.47 4.09 18.71
C ALA A 84 33.56 4.37 20.22
N ALA A 85 32.94 3.54 21.04
CA ALA A 85 32.96 3.66 22.50
C ALA A 85 34.36 3.48 23.11
N ALA A 86 35.25 2.79 22.42
CA ALA A 86 36.65 2.60 22.81
C ALA A 86 37.57 3.74 22.33
N LEU A 87 37.05 4.71 21.60
CA LEU A 87 37.80 5.83 21.00
C LEU A 87 37.33 7.17 21.58
N GLU A 88 38.13 8.21 21.37
CA GLU A 88 37.80 9.57 21.79
C GLU A 88 37.85 10.57 20.63
N GLY A 89 37.16 11.71 20.81
CA GLY A 89 37.21 12.85 19.90
C GLY A 89 36.77 12.54 18.46
N LYS A 90 37.57 12.95 17.49
CA LYS A 90 37.22 12.81 16.06
C LYS A 90 37.16 11.34 15.59
N ALA A 91 37.96 10.46 16.17
CA ALA A 91 37.99 9.04 15.81
C ALA A 91 36.68 8.34 16.20
N ALA A 92 36.17 8.59 17.42
CA ALA A 92 34.88 8.10 17.87
C ALA A 92 33.72 8.62 17.00
N GLN A 93 33.75 9.91 16.67
CA GLN A 93 32.73 10.50 15.79
C GLN A 93 32.75 9.91 14.37
N ALA A 94 33.93 9.61 13.83
CA ALA A 94 34.06 8.96 12.52
C ALA A 94 33.41 7.57 12.54
N LYS A 95 33.67 6.76 13.58
CA LYS A 95 33.07 5.44 13.73
C LYS A 95 31.54 5.47 13.93
N LEU A 96 31.02 6.43 14.66
CA LEU A 96 29.58 6.65 14.76
C LEU A 96 28.96 7.10 13.43
N ALA A 97 29.68 7.85 12.63
CA ALA A 97 29.23 8.21 11.29
C ALA A 97 29.18 6.99 10.36
N GLU A 98 30.18 6.09 10.42
CA GLU A 98 30.17 4.81 9.72
C GLU A 98 28.96 3.95 10.15
N ALA A 99 28.71 3.82 11.47
CA ALA A 99 27.56 3.08 11.98
C ALA A 99 26.23 3.63 11.46
N ARG A 100 26.06 4.95 11.47
CA ARG A 100 24.88 5.60 10.90
C ARG A 100 24.76 5.38 9.39
N ALA A 101 25.87 5.34 8.67
CA ALA A 101 25.86 5.09 7.23
C ALA A 101 25.33 3.69 6.88
N GLU A 102 25.67 2.66 7.66
CA GLU A 102 25.13 1.30 7.46
C GLU A 102 23.62 1.26 7.67
N VAL A 103 23.10 1.93 8.71
CA VAL A 103 21.66 2.01 8.97
C VAL A 103 20.96 2.80 7.87
N LYS A 104 21.52 3.92 7.42
CA LYS A 104 20.96 4.73 6.32
C LYS A 104 20.93 3.98 5.00
N LYS A 105 21.94 3.17 4.71
CA LYS A 105 21.98 2.32 3.53
C LYS A 105 20.79 1.35 3.50
N PHE A 106 20.49 0.72 4.63
CA PHE A 106 19.30 -0.12 4.73
C PHE A 106 18.01 0.71 4.64
N HIS A 107 17.93 1.88 5.28
CA HIS A 107 16.79 2.79 5.16
C HIS A 107 16.49 3.15 3.70
N HIS A 108 17.52 3.49 2.93
CA HIS A 108 17.40 3.73 1.50
C HIS A 108 16.86 2.50 0.75
N GLN A 109 17.38 1.31 1.03
CA GLN A 109 16.88 0.06 0.45
C GLN A 109 15.39 -0.13 0.78
N LEU A 110 14.99 0.08 2.03
CA LEU A 110 13.60 -0.02 2.47
C LEU A 110 12.70 0.97 1.71
N CYS A 111 13.12 2.22 1.59
CA CYS A 111 12.36 3.28 0.92
C CYS A 111 12.31 3.13 -0.62
N THR A 112 13.23 2.40 -1.22
CA THR A 112 13.27 2.12 -2.66
C THR A 112 12.68 0.78 -3.07
N THR A 113 12.41 -0.11 -2.12
CA THR A 113 11.77 -1.41 -2.36
C THR A 113 10.37 -1.20 -2.93
N ARG A 114 10.07 -1.84 -4.05
CA ARG A 114 8.76 -1.77 -4.71
C ARG A 114 8.05 -3.11 -4.63
N VAL A 115 6.76 -3.06 -4.36
CA VAL A 115 5.88 -4.23 -4.26
C VAL A 115 4.76 -4.07 -5.27
N LEU A 116 4.54 -5.08 -6.10
CA LEU A 116 3.48 -5.13 -7.09
C LEU A 116 2.50 -6.24 -6.74
N ASP A 117 1.22 -5.89 -6.67
CA ASP A 117 0.10 -6.83 -6.64
C ASP A 117 -0.65 -6.73 -7.99
N PRO A 118 -0.55 -7.74 -8.86
CA PRO A 118 -1.13 -7.69 -10.20
C PRO A 118 -2.65 -7.94 -10.24
N ALA A 119 -3.28 -8.20 -9.10
CA ALA A 119 -4.73 -8.38 -8.95
C ALA A 119 -5.16 -7.85 -7.58
N CYS A 120 -4.88 -6.56 -7.35
CA CYS A 120 -4.86 -6.01 -5.99
C CYS A 120 -6.25 -5.88 -5.34
N GLY A 121 -7.35 -6.02 -6.09
CA GLY A 121 -8.69 -5.83 -5.56
C GLY A 121 -8.82 -4.45 -4.88
N SER A 122 -9.22 -4.44 -3.63
CA SER A 122 -9.26 -3.25 -2.77
C SER A 122 -7.93 -2.97 -2.03
N ALA A 123 -6.81 -3.47 -2.53
CA ALA A 123 -5.45 -3.30 -2.00
C ALA A 123 -5.19 -3.91 -0.61
N ASN A 124 -5.89 -4.97 -0.23
CA ASN A 124 -5.71 -5.58 1.10
C ASN A 124 -4.26 -6.07 1.33
N PHE A 125 -3.63 -6.72 0.34
CA PHE A 125 -2.24 -7.17 0.43
C PHE A 125 -1.26 -5.99 0.49
N LEU A 126 -1.48 -4.97 -0.32
CA LEU A 126 -0.65 -3.76 -0.32
C LEU A 126 -0.79 -2.97 0.99
N TYR A 127 -2.00 -2.90 1.57
CA TYR A 127 -2.23 -2.24 2.85
C TYR A 127 -1.47 -2.94 4.00
N VAL A 128 -1.57 -4.28 4.09
CA VAL A 128 -0.83 -5.04 5.10
C VAL A 128 0.68 -4.89 4.90
N THR A 129 1.14 -4.88 3.65
CA THR A 129 2.54 -4.62 3.32
C THR A 129 2.98 -3.23 3.81
N LEU A 130 2.17 -2.20 3.57
CA LEU A 130 2.44 -0.83 4.06
C LEU A 130 2.65 -0.79 5.57
N GLU A 131 1.77 -1.43 6.32
CA GLU A 131 1.90 -1.46 7.78
C GLU A 131 3.21 -2.09 8.23
N HIS A 132 3.60 -3.22 7.65
CA HIS A 132 4.85 -3.89 8.00
C HIS A 132 6.08 -3.06 7.59
N LEU A 133 6.09 -2.46 6.40
CA LEU A 133 7.18 -1.59 5.96
C LEU A 133 7.32 -0.37 6.87
N LYS A 134 6.21 0.25 7.27
CA LYS A 134 6.20 1.38 8.19
C LYS A 134 6.66 1.03 9.60
N ARG A 135 6.34 -0.17 10.09
CA ARG A 135 6.86 -0.65 11.38
C ARG A 135 8.37 -0.85 11.32
N LEU A 136 8.85 -1.47 10.23
CA LEU A 136 10.28 -1.66 10.02
C LEU A 136 11.02 -0.32 9.90
N GLU A 137 10.46 0.64 9.18
CA GLU A 137 10.98 2.00 9.11
C GLU A 137 11.09 2.66 10.50
N GLY A 138 10.08 2.46 11.36
CA GLY A 138 10.12 2.95 12.74
C GLY A 138 11.29 2.37 13.55
N GLU A 139 11.59 1.08 13.38
CA GLU A 139 12.74 0.44 14.02
C GLU A 139 14.07 1.05 13.52
N VAL A 140 14.18 1.32 12.22
CA VAL A 140 15.35 1.95 11.60
C VAL A 140 15.56 3.37 12.11
N VAL A 141 14.49 4.15 12.18
CA VAL A 141 14.52 5.54 12.70
C VAL A 141 14.98 5.56 14.16
N ASN A 142 14.41 4.68 15.01
CA ASN A 142 14.81 4.57 16.41
C ASN A 142 16.30 4.23 16.54
N GLN A 143 16.82 3.32 15.72
CA GLN A 143 18.25 2.98 15.73
C GLN A 143 19.14 4.16 15.32
N LEU A 144 18.71 4.98 14.37
CA LEU A 144 19.42 6.20 14.00
C LEU A 144 19.42 7.23 15.12
N GLU A 145 18.33 7.38 15.86
CA GLU A 145 18.24 8.26 17.04
C GLU A 145 19.18 7.79 18.17
N GLU A 146 19.23 6.48 18.44
CA GLU A 146 20.17 5.90 19.41
C GLU A 146 21.63 6.16 19.04
N LEU A 147 21.95 6.19 17.75
CA LEU A 147 23.27 6.54 17.24
C LEU A 147 23.52 8.06 17.20
N GLY A 148 22.67 8.86 17.85
CA GLY A 148 22.81 10.32 17.96
C GLY A 148 22.41 11.10 16.71
N HIS A 149 21.56 10.54 15.87
CA HIS A 149 20.95 11.25 14.74
C HIS A 149 19.67 11.93 15.21
N THR A 150 19.55 13.23 15.08
CA THR A 150 18.36 13.97 15.53
C THR A 150 17.22 13.85 14.52
N GLN A 151 15.96 13.87 14.98
CA GLN A 151 14.77 13.82 14.12
C GLN A 151 14.73 14.94 13.08
N ASP A 152 15.24 16.13 13.39
CA ASP A 152 15.33 17.24 12.46
C ASP A 152 16.26 16.93 11.27
N GLN A 153 17.28 16.12 11.46
CA GLN A 153 18.18 15.66 10.39
C GLN A 153 17.56 14.58 9.53
N LEU A 154 16.68 13.72 10.09
CA LEU A 154 15.92 12.73 9.35
C LEU A 154 14.88 13.37 8.41
N GLY A 155 14.27 14.48 8.85
CA GLY A 155 13.29 15.23 8.05
C GLY A 155 13.90 15.91 6.82
N PHE A 156 15.20 16.20 6.82
CA PHE A 156 15.90 16.85 5.71
C PHE A 156 16.30 15.90 4.57
N GLU A 157 16.45 14.63 4.83
CA GLU A 157 16.84 13.66 3.79
C GLU A 157 15.65 13.16 2.96
N GLY A 158 14.41 13.50 3.33
CA GLY A 158 13.19 13.32 2.51
C GLY A 158 12.82 11.87 2.18
N GLU A 159 13.63 10.90 2.57
CA GLU A 159 13.34 9.49 2.33
C GLU A 159 12.43 8.92 3.42
N THR A 160 11.34 8.34 3.00
CA THR A 160 10.40 7.62 3.86
C THR A 160 9.64 6.60 3.04
N VAL A 161 9.15 5.55 3.68
CA VAL A 161 8.22 4.62 3.04
C VAL A 161 6.95 5.37 2.65
N THR A 162 6.60 5.34 1.37
CA THR A 162 5.45 6.04 0.79
C THR A 162 4.55 5.09 -0.01
N LEU A 163 3.38 5.57 -0.39
CA LEU A 163 2.45 4.81 -1.24
C LEU A 163 3.01 4.55 -2.65
N GLN A 164 3.99 5.33 -3.11
CA GLN A 164 4.60 5.16 -4.44
C GLN A 164 5.32 3.81 -4.61
N GLN A 165 5.72 3.19 -3.51
CA GLN A 165 6.37 1.88 -3.51
C GLN A 165 5.38 0.72 -3.75
N LEU A 166 4.10 0.95 -3.48
CA LEU A 166 3.04 -0.04 -3.53
C LEU A 166 2.28 0.10 -4.85
N ARG A 167 2.51 -0.83 -5.76
CA ARG A 167 1.92 -0.85 -7.08
C ARG A 167 0.82 -1.89 -7.16
N GLY A 168 -0.32 -1.53 -7.72
CA GLY A 168 -1.44 -2.45 -7.93
C GLY A 168 -1.96 -2.39 -9.35
N ILE A 169 -2.43 -3.53 -9.85
CA ILE A 169 -3.21 -3.61 -11.08
C ILE A 169 -4.55 -4.24 -10.71
N GLU A 170 -5.64 -3.66 -11.20
CA GLU A 170 -6.98 -4.16 -10.95
C GLU A 170 -7.86 -3.93 -12.18
N LEU A 171 -8.60 -4.95 -12.57
CA LEU A 171 -9.48 -4.88 -13.74
C LEU A 171 -10.79 -4.13 -13.44
N ASN A 172 -11.29 -4.25 -12.20
CA ASN A 172 -12.52 -3.60 -11.77
C ASN A 172 -12.25 -2.15 -11.37
N GLU A 173 -12.81 -1.19 -12.12
CA GLU A 173 -12.64 0.24 -11.89
C GLU A 173 -13.03 0.70 -10.48
N ARG A 174 -14.11 0.13 -9.90
CA ARG A 174 -14.55 0.47 -8.54
C ARG A 174 -13.60 -0.07 -7.49
N ALA A 175 -13.07 -1.28 -7.70
CA ALA A 175 -12.09 -1.87 -6.80
C ALA A 175 -10.76 -1.09 -6.87
N ALA A 176 -10.30 -0.69 -8.05
CA ALA A 176 -9.11 0.13 -8.23
C ALA A 176 -9.23 1.48 -7.52
N ALA A 177 -10.34 2.19 -7.69
CA ALA A 177 -10.60 3.44 -6.98
C ALA A 177 -10.64 3.27 -5.46
N LEU A 178 -11.20 2.14 -4.98
CA LEU A 178 -11.24 1.81 -3.57
C LEU A 178 -9.85 1.46 -3.04
N ALA A 179 -9.01 0.79 -3.84
CA ALA A 179 -7.64 0.47 -3.49
C ALA A 179 -6.81 1.71 -3.17
N GLU A 180 -6.92 2.75 -4.00
CA GLU A 180 -6.28 4.04 -3.73
C GLU A 180 -6.74 4.64 -2.39
N LEU A 181 -8.06 4.64 -2.15
CA LEU A 181 -8.63 5.17 -0.91
C LEU A 181 -8.16 4.39 0.33
N VAL A 182 -8.15 3.05 0.27
CA VAL A 182 -7.71 2.17 1.36
C VAL A 182 -6.26 2.44 1.72
N LEU A 183 -5.38 2.53 0.72
CA LEU A 183 -3.97 2.83 0.93
C LEU A 183 -3.77 4.23 1.55
N TRP A 184 -4.50 5.24 1.08
CA TRP A 184 -4.46 6.58 1.64
C TRP A 184 -4.91 6.63 3.09
N ILE A 185 -6.04 6.01 3.42
CA ILE A 185 -6.54 5.96 4.81
C ILE A 185 -5.50 5.28 5.70
N GLY A 186 -4.94 4.15 5.28
CA GLY A 186 -3.90 3.44 6.02
C GLY A 186 -2.66 4.30 6.26
N TYR A 187 -2.20 5.01 5.24
CA TYR A 187 -1.07 5.91 5.33
C TYR A 187 -1.31 7.09 6.29
N LEU A 188 -2.49 7.72 6.19
CA LEU A 188 -2.88 8.80 7.09
C LEU A 188 -3.03 8.33 8.54
N GLN A 189 -3.64 7.16 8.75
CA GLN A 189 -3.76 6.58 10.09
C GLN A 189 -2.38 6.33 10.71
N TRP A 190 -1.42 5.86 9.93
CA TRP A 190 -0.05 5.68 10.39
C TRP A 190 0.57 7.02 10.82
N HIS A 191 0.46 8.06 9.99
CA HIS A 191 0.98 9.38 10.32
C HIS A 191 0.36 9.96 11.60
N ILE A 192 -0.96 9.83 11.77
CA ILE A 192 -1.66 10.30 12.96
C ILE A 192 -1.19 9.55 14.21
N ARG A 193 -1.00 8.23 14.12
CA ARG A 193 -0.54 7.42 15.27
C ARG A 193 0.89 7.74 15.68
N THR A 194 1.77 8.02 14.73
CA THR A 194 3.21 8.19 15.00
C THR A 194 3.61 9.64 15.26
N ARG A 195 2.96 10.60 14.64
CA ARG A 195 3.34 12.03 14.71
C ARG A 195 2.25 12.94 15.30
N GLY A 196 1.08 12.37 15.62
CA GLY A 196 -0.07 13.13 16.13
C GLY A 196 -0.83 13.89 15.04
N ASN A 197 -1.99 14.44 15.43
CA ASN A 197 -2.89 15.15 14.50
C ASN A 197 -2.28 16.42 13.88
N ALA A 198 -1.36 17.08 14.58
CA ALA A 198 -0.75 18.34 14.12
C ALA A 198 0.23 18.16 12.94
N ALA A 199 0.72 16.94 12.73
CA ALA A 199 1.67 16.63 11.65
C ALA A 199 1.00 16.37 10.29
N VAL A 200 -0.32 16.21 10.28
CA VAL A 200 -1.09 16.07 9.04
C VAL A 200 -1.54 17.47 8.64
N ALA A 201 -0.70 18.19 7.87
CA ALA A 201 -1.17 19.31 7.07
C ALA A 201 -2.35 18.80 6.21
N GLU A 202 -3.27 19.69 5.83
CA GLU A 202 -4.49 19.36 5.09
C GLU A 202 -4.27 18.17 4.13
N PRO A 203 -4.96 17.05 4.30
CA PRO A 203 -4.66 15.84 3.54
C PRO A 203 -5.07 16.05 2.09
N VAL A 204 -4.14 16.53 1.29
CA VAL A 204 -4.32 16.54 -0.15
C VAL A 204 -4.11 15.13 -0.64
N VAL A 205 -5.20 14.47 -1.03
CA VAL A 205 -5.14 13.16 -1.68
C VAL A 205 -4.47 13.37 -3.05
N HIS A 206 -3.22 12.93 -3.17
CA HIS A 206 -2.52 12.91 -4.44
C HIS A 206 -2.78 11.58 -5.15
N ASN A 207 -3.19 11.65 -6.41
CA ASN A 207 -3.15 10.47 -7.25
C ASN A 207 -1.70 10.19 -7.63
N TYR A 208 -1.11 9.17 -7.04
CA TYR A 208 0.28 8.76 -7.34
C TYR A 208 0.37 7.89 -8.60
N GLY A 209 -0.76 7.53 -9.24
CA GLY A 209 -0.76 6.59 -10.36
C GLY A 209 -0.13 5.23 -10.01
N ASN A 210 -0.25 4.84 -8.75
CA ASN A 210 0.30 3.59 -8.24
C ASN A 210 -0.67 2.42 -8.33
N ILE A 211 -1.96 2.69 -8.57
CA ILE A 211 -2.97 1.69 -8.89
C ILE A 211 -3.43 1.92 -10.33
N GLU A 212 -3.26 0.91 -11.17
CA GLU A 212 -3.62 0.95 -12.58
C GLU A 212 -4.89 0.12 -12.83
N CYS A 213 -5.91 0.74 -13.47
CA CYS A 213 -7.12 0.01 -13.86
C CYS A 213 -6.92 -0.55 -15.27
N ARG A 214 -6.49 -1.81 -15.35
CA ARG A 214 -6.26 -2.54 -16.61
C ARG A 214 -6.15 -4.04 -16.39
N ASP A 215 -6.09 -4.78 -17.48
CA ASP A 215 -5.71 -6.19 -17.45
C ASP A 215 -4.22 -6.32 -17.10
N ALA A 216 -3.88 -7.27 -16.20
CA ALA A 216 -2.50 -7.48 -15.76
C ALA A 216 -1.66 -8.33 -16.74
N VAL A 217 -2.31 -9.08 -17.62
CA VAL A 217 -1.68 -10.03 -18.55
C VAL A 217 -1.70 -9.48 -19.97
N LEU A 218 -2.80 -8.83 -20.36
CA LEU A 218 -3.00 -8.30 -21.70
C LEU A 218 -2.83 -6.78 -21.70
N ALA A 219 -2.05 -6.29 -22.64
CA ALA A 219 -1.95 -4.87 -22.95
C ALA A 219 -2.29 -4.68 -24.44
N TRP A 220 -3.09 -3.65 -24.73
CA TRP A 220 -3.48 -3.30 -26.09
C TRP A 220 -3.51 -1.79 -26.23
N ASP A 221 -3.18 -1.30 -27.42
CA ASP A 221 -3.23 0.12 -27.75
C ASP A 221 -4.65 0.56 -28.16
N ALA A 222 -5.44 -0.37 -28.72
CA ALA A 222 -6.82 -0.13 -29.14
C ALA A 222 -7.63 -1.44 -29.09
N GLN A 223 -8.94 -1.30 -28.97
CA GLN A 223 -9.90 -2.40 -29.11
C GLN A 223 -10.80 -2.10 -30.29
N GLU A 224 -10.93 -3.06 -31.19
CA GLU A 224 -11.83 -2.99 -32.34
C GLU A 224 -12.87 -4.10 -32.24
N LEU A 225 -14.12 -3.78 -32.61
CA LEU A 225 -15.18 -4.76 -32.66
C LEU A 225 -14.87 -5.79 -33.77
N ALA A 226 -14.96 -7.06 -33.45
CA ALA A 226 -14.76 -8.13 -34.43
C ALA A 226 -16.05 -8.38 -35.22
N TYR A 227 -15.90 -8.55 -36.54
CA TYR A 227 -16.97 -8.84 -37.45
C TYR A 227 -16.70 -10.18 -38.17
N ASP A 228 -17.77 -10.88 -38.55
CA ASP A 228 -17.67 -12.07 -39.39
C ASP A 228 -17.42 -11.71 -40.87
N ASP A 229 -17.24 -12.73 -41.73
CA ASP A 229 -17.02 -12.55 -43.19
C ASP A 229 -18.21 -11.92 -43.90
N ALA A 230 -19.39 -11.88 -43.28
CA ALA A 230 -20.60 -11.23 -43.78
C ALA A 230 -20.76 -9.81 -43.23
N GLY A 231 -19.81 -9.30 -42.45
CA GLY A 231 -19.84 -7.97 -41.86
C GLY A 231 -20.80 -7.83 -40.67
N GLN A 232 -21.22 -8.94 -40.06
CA GLN A 232 -22.05 -8.91 -38.84
C GLN A 232 -21.16 -8.91 -37.61
N LEU A 233 -21.57 -8.13 -36.59
CA LEU A 233 -20.86 -8.05 -35.33
C LEU A 233 -20.79 -9.42 -34.66
N LEU A 234 -19.57 -9.92 -34.43
CA LEU A 234 -19.37 -11.14 -33.68
C LEU A 234 -19.75 -10.94 -32.23
N SER A 235 -20.55 -11.84 -31.70
CA SER A 235 -20.92 -11.87 -30.30
C SER A 235 -20.66 -13.23 -29.71
N ARG A 236 -20.17 -13.27 -28.47
CA ARG A 236 -19.92 -14.50 -27.74
C ARG A 236 -20.76 -14.55 -26.48
N TRP A 237 -21.41 -15.68 -26.28
CA TRP A 237 -22.06 -15.93 -24.99
C TRP A 237 -21.01 -16.22 -23.91
N ASP A 238 -21.13 -15.57 -22.77
CA ASP A 238 -20.18 -15.70 -21.67
C ASP A 238 -20.33 -17.02 -20.87
N GLY A 239 -21.31 -17.86 -21.24
CA GLY A 239 -21.61 -19.12 -20.56
C GLY A 239 -22.35 -18.97 -19.23
N ARG A 240 -22.68 -17.76 -18.79
CA ARG A 240 -23.21 -17.49 -17.45
C ARG A 240 -24.49 -16.65 -17.44
N THR A 241 -24.61 -15.71 -18.37
CA THR A 241 -25.78 -14.82 -18.47
C THR A 241 -26.57 -15.13 -19.74
N PHE A 242 -27.83 -14.65 -19.82
CA PHE A 242 -28.61 -14.70 -21.08
C PHE A 242 -28.17 -13.63 -22.09
N LYS A 243 -27.12 -12.88 -21.79
CA LYS A 243 -26.60 -11.82 -22.67
C LYS A 243 -25.37 -12.31 -23.42
N THR A 244 -25.30 -11.95 -24.70
CA THR A 244 -24.09 -12.06 -25.50
C THR A 244 -23.33 -10.74 -25.44
N HIS A 245 -22.01 -10.84 -25.38
CA HIS A 245 -21.13 -9.66 -25.42
C HIS A 245 -20.43 -9.59 -26.77
N PRO A 246 -20.20 -8.37 -27.31
CA PRO A 246 -19.38 -8.20 -28.50
C PRO A 246 -18.00 -8.79 -28.30
N VAL A 247 -17.44 -9.38 -29.35
CA VAL A 247 -16.04 -9.81 -29.40
C VAL A 247 -15.21 -8.63 -29.85
N THR A 248 -14.17 -8.29 -29.09
CA THR A 248 -13.20 -7.23 -29.40
C THR A 248 -11.81 -7.81 -29.47
#